data_f47f5c81e07e12f8d8d8d85ea44f58cc
#
_entry.id   f47f5c81e07e12f8d8d8d85ea44f58cc
#
_cell.length_a   1.000
_cell.length_b   1.000
_cell.length_c   1.000
_cell.angle_alpha   90.00
_cell.angle_beta   90.00
_cell.angle_gamma   90.00
#
_symmetry.space_group_name_H-M   'P 1'
#
loop_
_entity.id
_entity.type
_entity.pdbx_description
1 polymer ?
#
loop_
_entity_poly.entity_id
_entity_poly.type
_entity_poly.pdbx_seq_one_letter_code
_entity_poly.pdbx_strand_id
1 'polypeptide(L)'
;MQALLKAQINKTDRNDARGMAQMMRVGLYRPVHVKTQRSQKLRMLLTHRKLLQSKAIAIDNDLRGTLRNFGFKVGTVGAARFEARITELIENIPDLAVLVEPLLVVRRVLREQLGILHHRLLAIVRNDDVCRRLMTVPGVGPVVALTYRATVDVPARFRKSKAVGAVFGLTCSKYQSGEIDWSGRISRCGDEMMRACSMKQLRACCGRRNGAGSKPGRCRSPGAAG
;
A
#
# COMPACT_ATOMS: atom_id res chain seq x y z
N MET A 1 -7.14 -15.58 -17.96
CA MET A 1 -7.87 -16.62 -17.21
C MET A 1 -9.27 -16.17 -16.79
N GLN A 2 -9.42 -15.15 -15.95
CA GLN A 2 -10.74 -14.68 -15.47
C GLN A 2 -11.73 -14.28 -16.59
N ALA A 3 -11.26 -13.66 -17.68
CA ALA A 3 -12.13 -13.27 -18.80
C ALA A 3 -12.72 -14.47 -19.58
N LEU A 4 -11.93 -15.52 -19.77
CA LEU A 4 -12.37 -16.75 -20.43
C LEU A 4 -13.39 -17.51 -19.58
N LEU A 5 -13.18 -17.59 -18.26
CA LEU A 5 -14.12 -18.23 -17.34
C LEU A 5 -15.41 -17.43 -17.18
N LYS A 6 -15.36 -16.09 -17.29
CA LYS A 6 -16.55 -15.23 -17.27
C LYS A 6 -17.40 -15.31 -18.54
N ALA A 7 -16.82 -15.73 -19.65
CA ALA A 7 -17.53 -15.90 -20.93
C ALA A 7 -18.36 -17.19 -21.00
N GLN A 8 -18.26 -18.07 -20.02
CA GLN A 8 -19.07 -19.29 -19.97
C GLN A 8 -20.52 -18.96 -19.58
N ILE A 9 -21.45 -19.46 -20.35
CA ILE A 9 -22.90 -19.21 -20.19
C ILE A 9 -23.41 -19.81 -18.87
N ASN A 10 -22.95 -21.01 -18.50
CA ASN A 10 -23.30 -21.67 -17.24
C ASN A 10 -22.09 -21.70 -16.29
N LYS A 11 -22.03 -20.74 -15.37
CA LYS A 11 -20.97 -20.67 -14.37
C LYS A 11 -21.31 -21.60 -13.20
N THR A 12 -20.59 -22.71 -13.12
CA THR A 12 -20.57 -23.64 -11.98
C THR A 12 -19.13 -23.98 -11.62
N ASP A 13 -18.86 -24.33 -10.36
CA ASP A 13 -17.51 -24.71 -9.92
C ASP A 13 -16.94 -25.87 -10.74
N ARG A 14 -17.81 -26.80 -11.19
CA ARG A 14 -17.44 -27.92 -12.07
C ARG A 14 -16.98 -27.44 -13.44
N ASN A 15 -17.67 -26.49 -14.05
CA ASN A 15 -17.31 -25.92 -15.34
C ASN A 15 -16.05 -25.05 -15.23
N ASP A 16 -15.90 -24.30 -14.15
CA ASP A 16 -14.69 -23.52 -13.86
C ASP A 16 -13.48 -24.45 -13.68
N ALA A 17 -13.61 -25.56 -12.97
CA ALA A 17 -12.56 -26.56 -12.80
C ALA A 17 -12.16 -27.20 -14.14
N ARG A 18 -13.14 -27.57 -14.98
CA ARG A 18 -12.88 -28.10 -16.33
C ARG A 18 -12.19 -27.06 -17.22
N GLY A 19 -12.63 -25.82 -17.20
CA GLY A 19 -12.02 -24.71 -17.95
C GLY A 19 -10.58 -24.48 -17.51
N MET A 20 -10.29 -24.49 -16.22
CA MET A 20 -8.93 -24.39 -15.68
C MET A 20 -8.06 -25.56 -16.12
N ALA A 21 -8.55 -26.81 -16.05
CA ALA A 21 -7.83 -27.99 -16.50
C ALA A 21 -7.50 -27.93 -18.00
N GLN A 22 -8.44 -27.49 -18.83
CA GLN A 22 -8.21 -27.28 -20.26
C GLN A 22 -7.13 -26.22 -20.52
N MET A 23 -7.19 -25.08 -19.85
CA MET A 23 -6.18 -24.02 -19.98
C MET A 23 -4.78 -24.50 -19.55
N MET A 24 -4.70 -25.31 -18.49
CA MET A 24 -3.45 -25.92 -18.06
C MET A 24 -2.90 -26.90 -19.12
N ARG A 25 -3.77 -27.73 -19.72
CA ARG A 25 -3.39 -28.69 -20.73
C ARG A 25 -2.81 -28.06 -21.99
N VAL A 26 -3.35 -26.92 -22.41
CA VAL A 26 -2.89 -26.20 -23.63
C VAL A 26 -1.84 -25.12 -23.32
N GLY A 27 -1.34 -25.04 -22.08
CA GLY A 27 -0.30 -24.08 -21.70
C GLY A 27 -0.77 -22.62 -21.61
N LEU A 28 -2.07 -22.36 -21.62
CA LEU A 28 -2.66 -21.01 -21.52
C LEU A 28 -2.69 -20.53 -20.05
N TYR A 29 -1.58 -20.63 -19.36
CA TYR A 29 -1.42 -20.11 -18.00
C TYR A 29 -0.06 -19.45 -17.84
N ARG A 30 0.02 -18.53 -16.89
CA ARG A 30 1.28 -17.91 -16.47
C ARG A 30 1.59 -18.36 -15.06
N PRO A 31 2.71 -19.08 -14.84
CA PRO A 31 3.08 -19.52 -13.51
C PRO A 31 3.33 -18.32 -12.60
N VAL A 32 2.78 -18.37 -11.40
CA VAL A 32 2.96 -17.36 -10.37
C VAL A 32 4.07 -17.81 -9.42
N HIS A 33 5.02 -16.94 -9.14
CA HIS A 33 6.07 -17.21 -8.17
C HIS A 33 5.48 -17.35 -6.76
N VAL A 34 5.64 -18.50 -6.17
CA VAL A 34 5.32 -18.75 -4.77
C VAL A 34 6.44 -18.17 -3.92
N LYS A 35 6.11 -17.20 -3.09
CA LYS A 35 7.08 -16.52 -2.23
C LYS A 35 7.62 -17.46 -1.16
N THR A 36 8.89 -17.27 -0.77
CA THR A 36 9.50 -17.99 0.34
C THR A 36 8.74 -17.73 1.65
N GLN A 37 8.80 -18.66 2.58
CA GLN A 37 8.19 -18.50 3.92
C GLN A 37 8.68 -17.22 4.62
N ARG A 38 9.97 -16.88 4.46
CA ARG A 38 10.54 -15.64 4.99
C ARG A 38 9.81 -14.43 4.45
N SER A 39 9.67 -14.32 3.14
CA SER A 39 8.99 -13.22 2.48
C SER A 39 7.50 -13.16 2.81
N GLN A 40 6.83 -14.30 2.97
CA GLN A 40 5.44 -14.35 3.41
C GLN A 40 5.29 -13.78 4.83
N LYS A 41 6.15 -14.17 5.79
CA LYS A 41 6.16 -13.62 7.15
C LYS A 41 6.40 -12.11 7.18
N LEU A 42 7.34 -11.62 6.35
CA LEU A 42 7.60 -10.18 6.22
C LEU A 42 6.39 -9.42 5.67
N ARG A 43 5.72 -9.98 4.67
CA ARG A 43 4.48 -9.40 4.13
C ARG A 43 3.36 -9.38 5.15
N MET A 44 3.19 -10.43 5.93
CA MET A 44 2.21 -10.49 7.00
C MET A 44 2.45 -9.39 8.03
N LEU A 45 3.70 -9.22 8.48
CA LEU A 45 4.09 -8.13 9.40
C LEU A 45 3.72 -6.74 8.83
N LEU A 46 4.05 -6.48 7.56
CA LEU A 46 3.74 -5.23 6.88
C LEU A 46 2.23 -5.00 6.73
N THR A 47 1.48 -6.05 6.39
CA THR A 47 0.03 -5.98 6.22
C THR A 47 -0.68 -5.72 7.55
N HIS A 48 -0.30 -6.44 8.61
CA HIS A 48 -0.90 -6.24 9.93
C HIS A 48 -0.55 -4.85 10.48
N ARG A 49 0.70 -4.41 10.31
CA ARG A 49 1.09 -3.04 10.67
C ARG A 49 0.25 -1.98 9.95
N LYS A 50 0.03 -2.15 8.63
CA LYS A 50 -0.82 -1.25 7.82
C LYS A 50 -2.26 -1.29 8.32
N LEU A 51 -2.79 -2.46 8.67
CA LEU A 51 -4.14 -2.64 9.19
C LEU A 51 -4.33 -1.88 10.51
N LEU A 52 -3.46 -2.11 11.51
CA LEU A 52 -3.53 -1.42 12.80
C LEU A 52 -3.44 0.10 12.62
N GLN A 53 -2.53 0.58 11.76
CA GLN A 53 -2.39 2.00 11.45
C GLN A 53 -3.67 2.57 10.84
N SER A 54 -4.29 1.87 9.88
CA SER A 54 -5.52 2.33 9.22
C SER A 54 -6.70 2.37 10.19
N LYS A 55 -6.81 1.39 11.10
CA LYS A 55 -7.86 1.36 12.11
C LYS A 55 -7.69 2.46 13.16
N ALA A 56 -6.47 2.71 13.61
CA ALA A 56 -6.20 3.84 14.52
C ALA A 56 -6.56 5.19 13.89
N ILE A 57 -6.23 5.39 12.60
CA ILE A 57 -6.62 6.61 11.87
C ILE A 57 -8.14 6.70 11.70
N ALA A 58 -8.82 5.57 11.44
CA ALA A 58 -10.27 5.54 11.31
C ALA A 58 -10.96 5.99 12.61
N ILE A 59 -10.48 5.49 13.76
CA ILE A 59 -10.99 5.93 15.07
C ILE A 59 -10.70 7.42 15.32
N ASP A 60 -9.49 7.90 15.01
CA ASP A 60 -9.15 9.31 15.13
C ASP A 60 -10.10 10.21 14.30
N ASN A 61 -10.46 9.76 13.09
CA ASN A 61 -11.37 10.49 12.20
C ASN A 61 -12.83 10.41 12.67
N ASP A 62 -13.26 9.24 13.14
CA ASP A 62 -14.60 9.03 13.69
C ASP A 62 -14.84 9.92 14.91
N LEU A 63 -13.92 9.92 15.88
CA LEU A 63 -13.98 10.79 17.05
C LEU A 63 -14.05 12.27 16.66
N ARG A 64 -13.26 12.70 15.67
CA ARG A 64 -13.32 14.08 15.17
C ARG A 64 -14.65 14.41 14.52
N GLY A 65 -15.22 13.45 13.78
CA GLY A 65 -16.52 13.60 13.10
C GLY A 65 -17.66 13.68 14.12
N THR A 66 -17.71 12.75 15.05
CA THR A 66 -18.73 12.67 16.08
C THR A 66 -18.73 13.91 16.98
N LEU A 67 -17.57 14.31 17.50
CA LEU A 67 -17.46 15.50 18.36
C LEU A 67 -17.86 16.79 17.62
N ARG A 68 -17.63 16.86 16.33
CA ARG A 68 -18.07 18.01 15.50
C ARG A 68 -19.60 18.13 15.48
N ASN A 69 -20.34 17.03 15.48
CA ASN A 69 -21.80 17.05 15.49
C ASN A 69 -22.34 17.67 16.80
N PHE A 70 -21.57 17.62 17.88
CA PHE A 70 -21.86 18.29 19.16
C PHE A 70 -21.25 19.69 19.27
N GLY A 71 -20.73 20.25 18.17
CA GLY A 71 -20.13 21.59 18.13
C GLY A 71 -18.66 21.65 18.59
N PHE A 72 -18.05 20.52 18.98
CA PHE A 72 -16.66 20.49 19.45
C PHE A 72 -15.66 20.36 18.32
N LYS A 73 -14.66 21.22 18.31
CA LYS A 73 -13.56 21.16 17.33
C LYS A 73 -12.28 20.70 18.01
N VAL A 74 -11.82 19.50 17.67
CA VAL A 74 -10.57 18.92 18.20
C VAL A 74 -9.35 19.74 17.73
N GLY A 75 -9.38 20.32 16.54
CA GLY A 75 -8.27 21.08 15.97
C GLY A 75 -7.12 20.23 15.46
N THR A 76 -6.00 20.88 15.14
CA THR A 76 -4.77 20.20 14.67
C THR A 76 -3.93 19.81 15.87
N VAL A 77 -4.09 18.59 16.35
CA VAL A 77 -3.41 18.07 17.54
C VAL A 77 -2.55 16.88 17.19
N GLY A 78 -1.33 16.85 17.70
CA GLY A 78 -0.43 15.70 17.55
C GLY A 78 -0.97 14.45 18.25
N ALA A 79 -0.51 13.29 17.79
CA ALA A 79 -1.00 11.99 18.24
C ALA A 79 -0.89 11.74 19.75
N ALA A 80 0.12 12.30 20.42
CA ALA A 80 0.33 12.17 21.87
C ALA A 80 -0.68 13.00 22.69
N ARG A 81 -1.06 14.19 22.20
CA ARG A 81 -1.99 15.09 22.89
C ARG A 81 -3.45 14.88 22.49
N PHE A 82 -3.72 13.99 21.53
CA PHE A 82 -5.06 13.79 20.98
C PHE A 82 -6.07 13.32 22.02
N GLU A 83 -5.69 12.35 22.85
CA GLU A 83 -6.54 11.78 23.89
C GLU A 83 -6.83 12.84 24.98
N ALA A 84 -5.80 13.51 25.50
CA ALA A 84 -5.97 14.57 26.48
C ALA A 84 -6.87 15.69 25.96
N ARG A 85 -6.72 16.08 24.68
CA ARG A 85 -7.58 17.11 24.08
C ARG A 85 -9.04 16.68 23.97
N ILE A 86 -9.30 15.40 23.67
CA ILE A 86 -10.69 14.91 23.65
C ILE A 86 -11.27 14.90 25.05
N THR A 87 -10.55 14.37 26.04
CA THR A 87 -11.00 14.35 27.44
C THR A 87 -11.33 15.74 27.95
N GLU A 88 -10.49 16.75 27.66
CA GLU A 88 -10.73 18.15 28.00
C GLU A 88 -12.05 18.67 27.37
N LEU A 89 -12.32 18.33 26.11
CA LEU A 89 -13.54 18.79 25.41
C LEU A 89 -14.85 18.20 25.96
N ILE A 90 -14.80 16.99 26.53
CA ILE A 90 -15.97 16.26 27.00
C ILE A 90 -16.11 16.29 28.53
N GLU A 91 -15.20 16.96 29.25
CA GLU A 91 -15.13 17.00 30.73
C GLU A 91 -16.46 17.37 31.37
N ASN A 92 -17.21 18.29 30.78
CA ASN A 92 -18.48 18.79 31.30
C ASN A 92 -19.71 18.06 30.74
N ILE A 93 -19.54 16.94 29.99
CA ILE A 93 -20.64 16.22 29.34
C ILE A 93 -20.50 14.73 29.62
N PRO A 94 -20.97 14.23 30.77
CA PRO A 94 -20.80 12.84 31.18
C PRO A 94 -21.40 11.83 30.18
N ASP A 95 -22.54 12.13 29.58
CA ASP A 95 -23.17 11.26 28.61
C ASP A 95 -22.31 11.05 27.35
N LEU A 96 -21.60 12.08 26.93
CA LEU A 96 -20.70 11.98 25.79
C LEU A 96 -19.39 11.26 26.18
N ALA A 97 -18.93 11.44 27.42
CA ALA A 97 -17.75 10.76 27.95
C ALA A 97 -17.92 9.24 27.91
N VAL A 98 -19.07 8.72 28.35
CA VAL A 98 -19.40 7.28 28.32
C VAL A 98 -19.32 6.69 26.89
N LEU A 99 -19.69 7.46 25.87
CA LEU A 99 -19.68 7.01 24.48
C LEU A 99 -18.28 7.09 23.84
N VAL A 100 -17.47 8.05 24.24
CA VAL A 100 -16.14 8.32 23.67
C VAL A 100 -15.05 7.45 24.31
N GLU A 101 -15.13 7.19 25.60
CA GLU A 101 -14.12 6.45 26.37
C GLU A 101 -13.77 5.08 25.78
N PRO A 102 -14.71 4.21 25.35
CA PRO A 102 -14.38 2.94 24.73
C PRO A 102 -13.53 3.08 23.48
N LEU A 103 -13.78 4.11 22.66
CA LEU A 103 -13.01 4.37 21.44
C LEU A 103 -11.58 4.85 21.76
N LEU A 104 -11.42 5.64 22.82
CA LEU A 104 -10.09 6.06 23.29
C LEU A 104 -9.28 4.86 23.80
N VAL A 105 -9.91 3.94 24.53
CA VAL A 105 -9.26 2.70 25.01
C VAL A 105 -8.81 1.85 23.81
N VAL A 106 -9.69 1.58 22.85
CA VAL A 106 -9.35 0.81 21.65
C VAL A 106 -8.22 1.50 20.86
N ARG A 107 -8.30 2.82 20.73
CA ARG A 107 -7.24 3.62 20.08
C ARG A 107 -5.88 3.43 20.76
N ARG A 108 -5.85 3.47 22.09
CA ARG A 108 -4.61 3.31 22.90
C ARG A 108 -3.99 1.94 22.64
N VAL A 109 -4.80 0.88 22.72
CA VAL A 109 -4.36 -0.50 22.44
C VAL A 109 -3.85 -0.64 21.01
N LEU A 110 -4.57 -0.12 20.01
CA LEU A 110 -4.13 -0.18 18.62
C LEU A 110 -2.78 0.52 18.40
N ARG A 111 -2.54 1.64 19.05
CA ARG A 111 -1.27 2.38 18.94
C ARG A 111 -0.13 1.65 19.62
N GLU A 112 -0.37 1.05 20.76
CA GLU A 112 0.61 0.22 21.45
C GLU A 112 1.02 -0.98 20.59
N GLN A 113 0.07 -1.74 20.08
CA GLN A 113 0.32 -2.89 19.22
C GLN A 113 0.98 -2.49 17.90
N LEU A 114 0.62 -1.35 17.33
CA LEU A 114 1.28 -0.77 16.18
C LEU A 114 2.77 -0.46 16.48
N GLY A 115 3.05 0.07 17.67
CA GLY A 115 4.41 0.33 18.16
C GLY A 115 5.23 -0.95 18.21
N ILE A 116 4.70 -2.02 18.81
CA ILE A 116 5.35 -3.34 18.90
C ILE A 116 5.72 -3.87 17.51
N LEU A 117 4.75 -3.87 16.56
CA LEU A 117 5.02 -4.33 15.20
C LEU A 117 6.03 -3.43 14.47
N HIS A 118 6.01 -2.13 14.75
CA HIS A 118 6.97 -1.20 14.15
C HIS A 118 8.39 -1.43 14.67
N HIS A 119 8.57 -1.62 15.97
CA HIS A 119 9.87 -1.96 16.55
C HIS A 119 10.42 -3.29 16.02
N ARG A 120 9.57 -4.30 15.89
CA ARG A 120 9.93 -5.58 15.27
C ARG A 120 10.39 -5.41 13.82
N LEU A 121 9.68 -4.58 13.05
CA LEU A 121 10.07 -4.22 11.67
C LEU A 121 11.45 -3.58 11.64
N LEU A 122 11.70 -2.58 12.52
CA LEU A 122 12.98 -1.91 12.59
C LEU A 122 14.14 -2.84 12.95
N ALA A 123 13.92 -3.77 13.88
CA ALA A 123 14.91 -4.79 14.25
C ALA A 123 15.29 -5.68 13.04
N ILE A 124 14.29 -6.12 12.27
CA ILE A 124 14.53 -6.91 11.05
C ILE A 124 15.33 -6.11 10.01
N VAL A 125 14.96 -4.86 9.77
CA VAL A 125 15.61 -4.01 8.76
C VAL A 125 17.05 -3.70 9.13
N ARG A 126 17.36 -3.48 10.41
CA ARG A 126 18.72 -3.25 10.89
C ARG A 126 19.66 -4.43 10.65
N ASN A 127 19.12 -5.65 10.68
CA ASN A 127 19.87 -6.89 10.52
C ASN A 127 19.88 -7.43 9.08
N ASP A 128 19.22 -6.74 8.13
CA ASP A 128 19.18 -7.16 6.73
C ASP A 128 20.01 -6.20 5.86
N ASP A 129 21.13 -6.71 5.30
CA ASP A 129 22.07 -5.93 4.48
C ASP A 129 21.41 -5.33 3.24
N VAL A 130 20.46 -6.06 2.64
CA VAL A 130 19.74 -5.57 1.46
C VAL A 130 18.89 -4.37 1.83
N CYS A 131 18.19 -4.43 2.95
CA CYS A 131 17.40 -3.31 3.45
C CYS A 131 18.30 -2.09 3.77
N ARG A 132 19.46 -2.31 4.39
CA ARG A 132 20.42 -1.23 4.68
C ARG A 132 20.90 -0.54 3.40
N ARG A 133 21.26 -1.31 2.39
CA ARG A 133 21.65 -0.78 1.06
C ARG A 133 20.50 -0.01 0.39
N LEU A 134 19.27 -0.52 0.45
CA LEU A 134 18.12 0.18 -0.11
C LEU A 134 17.85 1.53 0.59
N MET A 135 18.08 1.62 1.88
CA MET A 135 17.89 2.84 2.65
C MET A 135 18.94 3.93 2.38
N THR A 136 20.04 3.65 1.67
CA THR A 136 20.95 4.69 1.19
C THR A 136 20.34 5.56 0.09
N VAL A 137 19.28 5.04 -0.57
CA VAL A 137 18.57 5.81 -1.60
C VAL A 137 17.67 6.86 -0.92
N PRO A 138 17.78 8.15 -1.30
CA PRO A 138 16.97 9.21 -0.70
C PRO A 138 15.48 8.92 -0.78
N GLY A 139 14.79 9.04 0.37
CA GLY A 139 13.35 8.79 0.47
C GLY A 139 12.96 7.32 0.75
N VAL A 140 13.89 6.36 0.70
CA VAL A 140 13.64 4.97 1.06
C VAL A 140 13.78 4.79 2.56
N GLY A 141 12.65 4.67 3.25
CA GLY A 141 12.60 4.35 4.68
C GLY A 141 12.49 2.84 4.95
N PRO A 142 12.55 2.43 6.23
CA PRO A 142 12.51 1.01 6.63
C PRO A 142 11.32 0.23 6.07
N VAL A 143 10.14 0.84 6.07
CA VAL A 143 8.91 0.20 5.55
C VAL A 143 9.01 -0.06 4.05
N VAL A 144 9.54 0.91 3.29
CA VAL A 144 9.71 0.78 1.83
C VAL A 144 10.75 -0.28 1.50
N ALA A 145 11.90 -0.24 2.18
CA ALA A 145 12.99 -1.20 2.00
C ALA A 145 12.51 -2.64 2.27
N LEU A 146 11.81 -2.86 3.39
CA LEU A 146 11.31 -4.18 3.74
C LEU A 146 10.19 -4.64 2.79
N THR A 147 9.32 -3.72 2.34
CA THR A 147 8.27 -4.04 1.35
C THR A 147 8.90 -4.47 0.03
N TYR A 148 9.93 -3.77 -0.44
CA TYR A 148 10.67 -4.15 -1.64
C TYR A 148 11.31 -5.53 -1.49
N ARG A 149 12.01 -5.77 -0.38
CA ARG A 149 12.66 -7.04 -0.07
C ARG A 149 11.67 -8.21 -0.07
N ALA A 150 10.52 -8.03 0.57
CA ALA A 150 9.46 -9.04 0.64
C ALA A 150 8.71 -9.24 -0.71
N THR A 151 8.69 -8.22 -1.58
CA THR A 151 8.02 -8.32 -2.88
C THR A 151 8.92 -8.96 -3.93
N VAL A 152 10.18 -8.59 -3.98
CA VAL A 152 11.16 -9.17 -4.90
C VAL A 152 11.48 -10.62 -4.52
N ASP A 153 11.64 -10.91 -3.24
CA ASP A 153 11.93 -12.21 -2.64
C ASP A 153 13.28 -12.78 -3.13
N VAL A 154 13.29 -13.49 -4.27
CA VAL A 154 14.48 -14.05 -4.90
C VAL A 154 14.85 -13.24 -6.14
N PRO A 155 15.91 -12.38 -6.10
CA PRO A 155 16.30 -11.55 -7.23
C PRO A 155 16.71 -12.36 -8.48
N ALA A 156 17.30 -13.54 -8.29
CA ALA A 156 17.77 -14.40 -9.38
C ALA A 156 16.66 -14.86 -10.35
N ARG A 157 15.38 -14.79 -9.95
CA ARG A 157 14.25 -15.10 -10.83
C ARG A 157 14.05 -14.08 -11.96
N PHE A 158 14.70 -12.93 -11.88
CA PHE A 158 14.58 -11.86 -12.87
C PHE A 158 15.78 -11.87 -13.82
N ARG A 159 15.54 -12.14 -15.09
CA ARG A 159 16.61 -12.05 -16.13
C ARG A 159 17.09 -10.63 -16.33
N LYS A 160 16.21 -9.63 -16.18
CA LYS A 160 16.50 -8.21 -16.42
C LYS A 160 15.83 -7.36 -15.32
N SER A 161 16.50 -6.31 -14.87
CA SER A 161 15.97 -5.38 -13.84
C SER A 161 14.62 -4.74 -14.24
N LYS A 162 14.42 -4.48 -15.53
CA LYS A 162 13.14 -3.96 -16.06
C LYS A 162 11.93 -4.87 -15.76
N ALA A 163 12.15 -6.19 -15.63
CA ALA A 163 11.08 -7.14 -15.29
C ALA A 163 10.52 -6.95 -13.88
N VAL A 164 11.27 -6.35 -12.96
CA VAL A 164 10.82 -6.00 -11.61
C VAL A 164 9.67 -4.99 -11.65
N GLY A 165 9.70 -4.03 -12.57
CA GLY A 165 8.63 -3.05 -12.76
C GLY A 165 7.28 -3.69 -13.11
N ALA A 166 7.30 -4.78 -13.88
CA ALA A 166 6.10 -5.54 -14.22
C ALA A 166 5.45 -6.20 -12.98
N VAL A 167 6.27 -6.74 -12.06
CA VAL A 167 5.79 -7.33 -10.80
C VAL A 167 5.13 -6.28 -9.90
N PHE A 168 5.54 -5.02 -10.01
CA PHE A 168 4.94 -3.91 -9.28
C PHE A 168 3.72 -3.31 -9.99
N GLY A 169 3.43 -3.75 -11.24
CA GLY A 169 2.36 -3.19 -12.06
C GLY A 169 2.63 -1.76 -12.51
N LEU A 170 3.91 -1.43 -12.72
CA LEU A 170 4.37 -0.12 -13.20
C LEU A 170 4.56 -0.06 -14.71
N THR A 171 4.32 -1.17 -15.43
CA THR A 171 4.32 -1.20 -16.88
C THR A 171 3.06 -0.58 -17.45
N CYS A 172 3.18 0.17 -18.53
CA CYS A 172 2.02 0.72 -19.24
C CYS A 172 1.16 -0.41 -19.80
N SER A 173 -0.16 -0.23 -19.76
CA SER A 173 -1.09 -1.06 -20.53
C SER A 173 -0.93 -0.71 -22.01
N LYS A 174 -0.78 -1.73 -22.86
CA LYS A 174 -0.78 -1.59 -24.32
C LYS A 174 -2.06 -2.16 -24.88
N TYR A 175 -2.63 -1.44 -25.81
CA TYR A 175 -3.68 -1.93 -26.69
C TYR A 175 -3.19 -1.76 -28.12
N GLN A 176 -2.99 -2.86 -28.81
CA GLN A 176 -2.51 -2.89 -30.17
C GLN A 176 -3.39 -3.83 -30.99
N SER A 177 -4.04 -3.30 -32.01
CA SER A 177 -4.89 -4.06 -32.93
C SER A 177 -4.88 -3.38 -34.29
N GLY A 178 -4.36 -4.05 -35.30
CA GLY A 178 -4.18 -3.49 -36.63
C GLY A 178 -3.31 -2.23 -36.60
N GLU A 179 -3.82 -1.14 -37.16
CA GLU A 179 -3.14 0.16 -37.20
C GLU A 179 -3.21 0.94 -35.87
N ILE A 180 -3.98 0.46 -34.91
CA ILE A 180 -4.17 1.13 -33.61
C ILE A 180 -3.08 0.66 -32.64
N ASP A 181 -2.15 1.54 -32.28
CA ASP A 181 -1.19 1.33 -31.17
C ASP A 181 -1.40 2.40 -30.10
N TRP A 182 -2.09 2.04 -29.03
CA TRP A 182 -2.36 2.92 -27.93
C TRP A 182 -1.70 2.45 -26.64
N SER A 183 -0.97 3.35 -26.00
CA SER A 183 -0.34 3.11 -24.69
C SER A 183 -1.11 3.83 -23.60
N GLY A 184 -1.74 3.05 -22.72
CA GLY A 184 -2.52 3.55 -21.61
C GLY A 184 -1.68 3.84 -20.36
N ARG A 185 -2.39 4.05 -19.25
CA ARG A 185 -1.78 4.25 -17.93
C ARG A 185 -1.10 2.97 -17.43
N ILE A 186 -0.40 3.03 -16.30
CA ILE A 186 0.20 1.85 -15.66
C ILE A 186 -0.84 0.75 -15.45
N SER A 187 -0.46 -0.49 -15.69
CA SER A 187 -1.35 -1.66 -15.69
C SER A 187 -2.03 -1.94 -14.35
N ARG A 188 -1.40 -1.52 -13.26
CA ARG A 188 -1.78 -1.82 -11.87
C ARG A 188 -1.90 -3.33 -11.56
N CYS A 189 -1.55 -4.19 -12.49
CA CYS A 189 -1.53 -5.65 -12.33
C CYS A 189 -0.25 -6.08 -11.60
N GLY A 190 -0.20 -5.90 -10.28
CA GLY A 190 1.00 -6.23 -9.50
C GLY A 190 0.83 -5.94 -8.03
N ASP A 191 1.93 -5.91 -7.28
CA ASP A 191 1.92 -5.69 -5.84
C ASP A 191 1.46 -4.28 -5.47
N GLU A 192 0.25 -4.18 -4.93
CA GLU A 192 -0.36 -2.89 -4.55
C GLU A 192 0.41 -2.20 -3.43
N MET A 193 0.89 -2.96 -2.44
CA MET A 193 1.61 -2.40 -1.30
C MET A 193 2.91 -1.72 -1.76
N MET A 194 3.68 -2.40 -2.63
CA MET A 194 4.90 -1.84 -3.18
C MET A 194 4.63 -0.61 -4.06
N ARG A 195 3.59 -0.66 -4.90
CA ARG A 195 3.18 0.46 -5.74
C ARG A 195 2.80 1.68 -4.91
N ALA A 196 2.01 1.49 -3.84
CA ALA A 196 1.65 2.57 -2.92
C ALA A 196 2.87 3.17 -2.21
N CYS A 197 3.83 2.35 -1.81
CA CYS A 197 5.10 2.79 -1.22
C CYS A 197 5.93 3.61 -2.22
N SER A 198 6.10 3.13 -3.45
CA SER A 198 6.85 3.81 -4.51
C SER A 198 6.24 5.17 -4.87
N MET A 199 4.92 5.27 -4.95
CA MET A 199 4.24 6.54 -5.22
C MET A 199 4.40 7.56 -4.10
N LYS A 200 4.37 7.13 -2.84
CA LYS A 200 4.64 8.01 -1.68
C LYS A 200 6.08 8.53 -1.69
N GLN A 201 7.02 7.67 -2.04
CA GLN A 201 8.44 8.02 -2.16
C GLN A 201 8.69 9.05 -3.25
N LEU A 202 8.11 8.85 -4.44
CA LEU A 202 8.21 9.83 -5.54
C LEU A 202 7.67 11.20 -5.12
N ARG A 203 6.54 11.26 -4.43
CA ARG A 203 5.99 12.52 -3.91
C ARG A 203 6.93 13.17 -2.89
N ALA A 204 7.54 12.41 -2.00
CA ALA A 204 8.48 12.93 -1.01
C ALA A 204 9.78 13.47 -1.67
N CYS A 205 10.26 12.84 -2.72
CA CYS A 205 11.41 13.32 -3.50
C CYS A 205 11.07 14.57 -4.33
N CYS A 206 9.90 14.61 -4.99
CA CYS A 206 9.47 15.77 -5.76
C CYS A 206 9.17 16.98 -4.85
N GLY A 207 8.53 16.76 -3.70
CA GLY A 207 8.22 17.82 -2.74
C GLY A 207 9.47 18.53 -2.18
N ARG A 208 10.56 17.80 -1.97
CA ARG A 208 11.84 18.40 -1.53
C ARG A 208 12.53 19.26 -2.61
N ARG A 209 12.32 18.97 -3.90
CA ARG A 209 12.85 19.80 -4.98
C ARG A 209 12.11 21.13 -5.10
N ASN A 210 10.84 21.20 -4.77
CA ASN A 210 10.03 22.41 -4.85
C ASN A 210 10.23 23.37 -3.68
N GLY A 211 10.92 22.94 -2.59
CA GLY A 211 11.31 23.80 -1.49
C GLY A 211 12.54 24.68 -1.76
N ALA A 212 13.26 24.46 -2.86
CA ALA A 212 14.38 25.27 -3.31
C ALA A 212 13.98 26.02 -4.61
N GLY A 213 13.05 26.98 -4.50
CA GLY A 213 12.91 28.12 -5.38
C GLY A 213 12.71 27.89 -6.88
N SER A 214 12.13 26.79 -7.37
CA SER A 214 11.75 26.66 -8.78
C SER A 214 10.32 26.22 -8.98
N LYS A 215 9.56 27.03 -9.78
CA LYS A 215 8.19 26.72 -10.19
C LYS A 215 8.11 25.34 -10.85
N PRO A 216 7.05 24.54 -10.63
CA PRO A 216 6.92 23.21 -11.22
C PRO A 216 6.82 23.33 -12.73
N GLY A 217 7.88 22.90 -13.41
CA GLY A 217 7.84 22.69 -14.85
C GLY A 217 6.77 21.63 -15.17
N ARG A 218 5.80 21.96 -15.98
CA ARG A 218 4.83 21.04 -16.57
C ARG A 218 5.61 19.90 -17.24
N CYS A 219 5.41 18.65 -16.78
CA CYS A 219 5.82 17.48 -17.55
C CYS A 219 5.13 17.57 -18.92
N ARG A 220 5.87 17.96 -19.95
CA ARG A 220 5.44 17.86 -21.33
C ARG A 220 5.36 16.38 -21.69
N SER A 221 4.18 15.95 -22.11
CA SER A 221 4.00 14.73 -22.88
C SER A 221 4.85 14.86 -24.14
N PRO A 222 5.61 13.85 -24.58
CA PRO A 222 6.26 13.90 -25.89
C PRO A 222 5.15 14.00 -26.94
N GLY A 223 5.21 15.09 -27.70
CA GLY A 223 4.23 15.46 -28.69
C GLY A 223 4.13 14.42 -29.79
N ALA A 224 2.93 14.22 -30.28
CA ALA A 224 2.68 13.73 -31.60
C ALA A 224 3.36 14.68 -32.59
N ALA A 225 4.40 14.20 -33.27
CA ALA A 225 4.87 14.77 -34.52
C ALA A 225 4.06 14.13 -35.62
N GLY A 226 3.52 14.98 -36.51
CA GLY A 226 2.67 14.66 -37.63
C GLY A 226 3.32 13.81 -38.71
#